data_733c0d37c1efa6a71b6543d0cf5c734a
#
_entry.id   733c0d37c1efa6a71b6543d0cf5c734a
#
_cell.length_a   1.000
_cell.length_b   1.000
_cell.length_c   1.000
_cell.angle_alpha   90.00
_cell.angle_beta   90.00
_cell.angle_gamma   90.00
#
_symmetry.space_group_name_H-M   'P 1'
#
loop_
_entity.id
_entity.type
_entity.pdbx_description
1 polymer ?
#
loop_
_entity_poly.entity_id
_entity_poly.type
_entity_poly.pdbx_seq_one_letter_code
_entity_poly.pdbx_strand_id
1 'polypeptide(L)'
;LEEDAPVIYIGTFSKTLYPALRLGYVVIPKPLAAPLMKVHNDLYRGGHLLIQAALAEFIREGYYAAHIRKMRQLYSRRRHTLVELIISQLGEDYLGPYSSNAGLHLILQLPAGTDDSAIAQQANAQGLLVRPLSRYYVKEEKRSGLLLGFASIEEHEMAAAFTRLADIIRINTE
;
A
#
# COMPACT_ATOMS: atom_id res chain seq x y z
N LEU A 1 0.68 -18.86 -15.46
CA LEU A 1 -0.75 -19.20 -15.58
C LEU A 1 -0.85 -20.38 -16.53
N GLU A 2 -1.48 -21.46 -16.10
CA GLU A 2 -1.79 -22.59 -16.97
C GLU A 2 -2.70 -22.11 -18.12
N GLU A 3 -2.45 -22.57 -19.35
CA GLU A 3 -3.13 -22.05 -20.55
C GLU A 3 -4.67 -22.21 -20.50
N ASP A 4 -5.18 -23.18 -19.75
CA ASP A 4 -6.60 -23.50 -19.63
C ASP A 4 -7.21 -23.14 -18.26
N ALA A 5 -6.48 -22.48 -17.37
CA ALA A 5 -7.03 -22.09 -16.07
C ALA A 5 -8.08 -20.97 -16.23
N PRO A 6 -9.28 -21.10 -15.63
CA PRO A 6 -10.32 -20.06 -15.68
C PRO A 6 -9.97 -18.89 -14.73
N VAL A 7 -8.76 -18.34 -14.85
CA VAL A 7 -8.26 -17.27 -13.99
C VAL A 7 -8.23 -15.96 -14.76
N ILE A 8 -8.84 -14.93 -14.18
CA ILE A 8 -8.72 -13.55 -14.63
C ILE A 8 -7.72 -12.84 -13.69
N TYR A 9 -6.60 -12.37 -14.23
CA TYR A 9 -5.64 -11.59 -13.48
C TYR A 9 -5.89 -10.09 -13.72
N ILE A 10 -5.99 -9.31 -12.63
CA ILE A 10 -6.19 -7.86 -12.69
C ILE A 10 -4.98 -7.19 -12.06
N GLY A 11 -4.30 -6.35 -12.84
CA GLY A 11 -3.18 -5.54 -12.38
C GLY A 11 -3.47 -4.05 -12.43
N THR A 12 -2.75 -3.27 -11.63
CA THR A 12 -2.89 -1.81 -11.59
C THR A 12 -1.53 -1.12 -11.64
N PHE A 13 -1.45 0.03 -12.32
CA PHE A 13 -0.29 0.91 -12.30
C PHE A 13 -0.33 1.93 -11.16
N SER A 14 -1.44 2.01 -10.42
CA SER A 14 -1.62 2.98 -9.31
C SER A 14 -0.62 2.81 -8.17
N LYS A 15 -0.07 1.62 -7.96
CA LYS A 15 0.93 1.33 -6.91
C LYS A 15 2.35 1.27 -7.43
N THR A 16 2.51 1.04 -8.72
CA THR A 16 3.83 0.91 -9.37
C THR A 16 4.30 2.21 -10.01
N LEU A 17 3.36 3.11 -10.35
CA LEU A 17 3.63 4.47 -10.80
C LEU A 17 2.99 5.46 -9.84
N TYR A 18 1.78 5.94 -10.14
CA TYR A 18 1.03 6.78 -9.21
C TYR A 18 -0.49 6.68 -9.41
N PRO A 19 -1.28 6.90 -8.34
CA PRO A 19 -2.72 6.61 -8.35
C PRO A 19 -3.53 7.41 -9.37
N ALA A 20 -3.12 8.66 -9.68
CA ALA A 20 -3.86 9.54 -10.58
C ALA A 20 -3.82 9.11 -12.06
N LEU A 21 -2.93 8.20 -12.45
CA LEU A 21 -2.95 7.58 -13.78
C LEU A 21 -4.25 6.85 -14.11
N ARG A 22 -4.89 6.26 -13.09
CA ARG A 22 -6.15 5.51 -13.24
C ARG A 22 -6.11 4.43 -14.33
N LEU A 23 -4.93 3.82 -14.52
CA LEU A 23 -4.73 2.72 -15.46
C LEU A 23 -4.51 1.40 -14.74
N GLY A 24 -5.05 0.36 -15.34
CA GLY A 24 -4.83 -1.03 -14.98
C GLY A 24 -4.80 -1.90 -16.22
N TYR A 25 -4.60 -3.19 -16.02
CA TYR A 25 -4.65 -4.19 -17.08
C TYR A 25 -5.31 -5.47 -16.58
N VAL A 26 -5.87 -6.21 -17.53
CA VAL A 26 -6.51 -7.49 -17.25
C VAL A 26 -5.90 -8.54 -18.18
N VAL A 27 -5.47 -9.66 -17.61
CA VAL A 27 -5.08 -10.85 -18.37
C VAL A 27 -6.20 -11.87 -18.25
N ILE A 28 -6.74 -12.28 -19.38
CA ILE A 28 -7.95 -13.11 -19.45
C ILE A 28 -7.72 -14.34 -20.32
N PRO A 29 -8.44 -15.46 -20.10
CA PRO A 29 -8.48 -16.58 -20.98
C PRO A 29 -8.91 -16.19 -22.40
N LYS A 30 -8.28 -16.78 -23.42
CA LYS A 30 -8.57 -16.49 -24.84
C LYS A 30 -10.07 -16.50 -25.22
N PRO A 31 -10.90 -17.47 -24.76
CA PRO A 31 -12.33 -17.49 -25.09
C PRO A 31 -13.11 -16.27 -24.59
N LEU A 32 -12.63 -15.59 -23.52
CA LEU A 32 -13.26 -14.40 -22.95
C LEU A 32 -12.81 -13.09 -23.61
N ALA A 33 -11.77 -13.11 -24.45
CA ALA A 33 -11.19 -11.91 -25.03
C ALA A 33 -12.19 -11.12 -25.89
N ALA A 34 -12.82 -11.78 -26.88
CA ALA A 34 -13.75 -11.11 -27.77
C ALA A 34 -15.02 -10.58 -27.06
N PRO A 35 -15.71 -11.37 -26.21
CA PRO A 35 -16.84 -10.88 -25.43
C PRO A 35 -16.46 -9.68 -24.54
N LEU A 36 -15.31 -9.74 -23.83
CA LEU A 36 -14.89 -8.67 -22.92
C LEU A 36 -14.52 -7.40 -23.70
N MET A 37 -13.85 -7.52 -24.85
CA MET A 37 -13.54 -6.37 -25.71
C MET A 37 -14.81 -5.67 -26.18
N LYS A 38 -15.86 -6.41 -26.56
CA LYS A 38 -17.15 -5.84 -26.96
C LYS A 38 -17.74 -5.02 -25.80
N VAL A 39 -17.87 -5.64 -24.61
CA VAL A 39 -18.41 -4.96 -23.41
C VAL A 39 -17.57 -3.75 -23.02
N HIS A 40 -16.25 -3.86 -23.07
CA HIS A 40 -15.34 -2.74 -22.77
C HIS A 40 -15.55 -1.56 -23.74
N ASN A 41 -15.68 -1.81 -25.04
CA ASN A 41 -15.92 -0.77 -26.04
C ASN A 41 -17.27 -0.09 -25.85
N ASP A 42 -18.31 -0.87 -25.52
CA ASP A 42 -19.66 -0.36 -25.30
C ASP A 42 -19.73 0.54 -24.02
N LEU A 43 -19.04 0.14 -22.96
CA LEU A 43 -19.04 0.86 -21.67
C LEU A 43 -18.05 2.04 -21.63
N TYR A 44 -16.85 1.87 -22.18
CA TYR A 44 -15.73 2.79 -21.94
C TYR A 44 -15.46 3.75 -23.12
N ARG A 45 -15.98 3.46 -24.29
CA ARG A 45 -15.91 4.31 -25.51
C ARG A 45 -14.52 4.94 -25.76
N GLY A 46 -13.43 4.18 -25.48
CA GLY A 46 -12.07 4.60 -25.81
C GLY A 46 -11.45 5.66 -24.90
N GLY A 47 -11.87 5.77 -23.62
CA GLY A 47 -11.28 6.72 -22.67
C GLY A 47 -9.79 6.50 -22.41
N HIS A 48 -9.06 7.58 -22.12
CA HIS A 48 -7.64 7.59 -21.72
C HIS A 48 -6.62 7.03 -22.76
N LEU A 49 -6.95 7.00 -24.05
CA LEU A 49 -6.06 6.45 -25.09
C LEU A 49 -4.69 7.15 -25.12
N LEU A 50 -4.64 8.46 -24.90
CA LEU A 50 -3.38 9.20 -24.88
C LEU A 50 -2.47 8.74 -23.73
N ILE A 51 -3.03 8.56 -22.54
CA ILE A 51 -2.28 8.10 -21.36
C ILE A 51 -1.85 6.63 -21.53
N GLN A 52 -2.68 5.81 -22.15
CA GLN A 52 -2.32 4.42 -22.47
C GLN A 52 -1.16 4.37 -23.47
N ALA A 53 -1.18 5.21 -24.52
CA ALA A 53 -0.10 5.30 -25.49
C ALA A 53 1.21 5.76 -24.85
N ALA A 54 1.16 6.81 -24.02
CA ALA A 54 2.32 7.29 -23.28
C ALA A 54 2.89 6.22 -22.33
N LEU A 55 2.05 5.47 -21.64
CA LEU A 55 2.48 4.37 -20.78
C LEU A 55 3.09 3.22 -21.60
N ALA A 56 2.51 2.89 -22.73
CA ALA A 56 3.06 1.86 -23.63
C ALA A 56 4.48 2.25 -24.13
N GLU A 57 4.69 3.51 -24.49
CA GLU A 57 6.02 4.04 -24.83
C GLU A 57 6.98 3.94 -23.65
N PHE A 58 6.57 4.39 -22.47
CA PHE A 58 7.34 4.34 -21.23
C PHE A 58 7.79 2.91 -20.87
N ILE A 59 6.94 1.91 -21.13
CA ILE A 59 7.26 0.49 -20.94
C ILE A 59 8.24 0.02 -22.01
N ARG A 60 8.00 0.35 -23.30
CA ARG A 60 8.80 -0.09 -24.44
C ARG A 60 10.23 0.41 -24.37
N GLU A 61 10.41 1.66 -23.98
CA GLU A 61 11.71 2.30 -23.82
C GLU A 61 12.47 1.84 -22.55
N GLY A 62 11.89 0.96 -21.75
CA GLY A 62 12.53 0.39 -20.55
C GLY A 62 12.48 1.32 -19.32
N TYR A 63 11.90 2.51 -19.42
CA TYR A 63 11.81 3.45 -18.30
C TYR A 63 10.96 2.89 -17.14
N TYR A 64 9.91 2.15 -17.46
CA TYR A 64 9.10 1.49 -16.41
C TYR A 64 9.93 0.50 -15.59
N ALA A 65 10.72 -0.36 -16.25
CA ALA A 65 11.57 -1.32 -15.55
C ALA A 65 12.64 -0.63 -14.69
N ALA A 66 13.24 0.45 -15.19
CA ALA A 66 14.18 1.27 -14.44
C ALA A 66 13.54 1.93 -13.24
N HIS A 67 12.35 2.50 -13.39
CA HIS A 67 11.56 3.07 -12.30
C HIS A 67 11.25 2.04 -11.21
N ILE A 68 10.77 0.86 -11.57
CA ILE A 68 10.48 -0.22 -10.60
C ILE A 68 11.72 -0.61 -9.80
N ARG A 69 12.88 -0.77 -10.45
CA ARG A 69 14.14 -1.05 -9.74
C ARG A 69 14.51 0.03 -8.74
N LYS A 70 14.40 1.31 -9.15
CA LYS A 70 14.67 2.47 -8.28
C LYS A 70 13.72 2.50 -7.08
N MET A 71 12.41 2.31 -7.31
CA MET A 71 11.40 2.33 -6.24
C MET A 71 11.55 1.16 -5.27
N ARG A 72 11.90 -0.03 -5.74
CA ARG A 72 12.18 -1.17 -4.84
C ARG A 72 13.31 -0.86 -3.86
N GLN A 73 14.40 -0.27 -4.32
CA GLN A 73 15.52 0.12 -3.46
C GLN A 73 15.10 1.21 -2.46
N LEU A 74 14.41 2.25 -2.93
CA LEU A 74 13.94 3.34 -2.08
C LEU A 74 12.99 2.84 -1.00
N TYR A 75 11.97 2.08 -1.37
CA TYR A 75 10.97 1.57 -0.43
C TYR A 75 11.55 0.52 0.53
N SER A 76 12.53 -0.27 0.10
CA SER A 76 13.24 -1.19 0.99
C SER A 76 14.00 -0.43 2.09
N ARG A 77 14.71 0.65 1.76
CA ARG A 77 15.39 1.48 2.76
C ARG A 77 14.38 2.13 3.71
N ARG A 78 13.36 2.81 3.19
CA ARG A 78 12.34 3.47 4.02
C ARG A 78 11.63 2.50 4.96
N ARG A 79 11.31 1.30 4.46
CA ARG A 79 10.74 0.25 5.30
C ARG A 79 11.70 -0.18 6.41
N HIS A 80 12.96 -0.38 6.08
CA HIS A 80 13.98 -0.76 7.05
C HIS A 80 14.10 0.28 8.16
N THR A 81 14.24 1.55 7.80
CA THR A 81 14.26 2.67 8.76
C THR A 81 13.02 2.68 9.67
N LEU A 82 11.82 2.49 9.10
CA LEU A 82 10.60 2.44 9.91
C LEU A 82 10.58 1.25 10.88
N VAL A 83 11.05 0.07 10.44
CA VAL A 83 11.15 -1.12 11.30
C VAL A 83 12.14 -0.88 12.45
N GLU A 84 13.30 -0.31 12.18
CA GLU A 84 14.29 0.02 13.21
C GLU A 84 13.74 1.05 14.23
N LEU A 85 12.98 2.04 13.77
CA LEU A 85 12.32 3.02 14.65
C LEU A 85 11.27 2.34 15.54
N ILE A 86 10.47 1.41 15.00
CA ILE A 86 9.49 0.66 15.79
C ILE A 86 10.20 -0.15 16.87
N ILE A 87 11.19 -0.94 16.49
CA ILE A 87 11.94 -1.80 17.44
C ILE A 87 12.61 -0.95 18.52
N SER A 88 13.31 0.12 18.15
CA SER A 88 14.06 0.93 19.09
C SER A 88 13.20 1.74 20.07
N GLN A 89 12.00 2.15 19.64
CA GLN A 89 11.16 3.03 20.45
C GLN A 89 10.00 2.31 21.16
N LEU A 90 9.47 1.24 20.58
CA LEU A 90 8.31 0.52 21.12
C LEU A 90 8.61 -0.96 21.45
N GLY A 91 9.57 -1.57 20.75
CA GLY A 91 9.91 -2.99 20.91
C GLY A 91 9.47 -3.88 19.75
N GLU A 92 10.02 -5.10 19.69
CA GLU A 92 9.76 -6.05 18.61
C GLU A 92 8.30 -6.55 18.56
N ASP A 93 7.64 -6.61 19.71
CA ASP A 93 6.25 -7.08 19.83
C ASP A 93 5.27 -6.24 18.99
N TYR A 94 5.62 -4.97 18.73
CA TYR A 94 4.81 -4.07 17.90
C TYR A 94 4.90 -4.36 16.41
N LEU A 95 5.82 -5.20 15.94
CA LEU A 95 5.93 -5.59 14.53
C LEU A 95 4.99 -6.74 14.15
N GLY A 96 4.63 -7.60 15.08
CA GLY A 96 3.73 -8.73 14.87
C GLY A 96 4.12 -9.67 13.70
N PRO A 97 3.51 -10.84 13.59
CA PRO A 97 3.83 -11.84 12.57
C PRO A 97 3.35 -11.45 11.14
N TYR A 98 2.60 -10.38 11.02
CA TYR A 98 2.00 -9.91 9.75
C TYR A 98 2.77 -8.77 9.08
N SER A 99 3.95 -8.42 9.56
CA SER A 99 4.81 -7.44 8.92
C SER A 99 5.43 -8.00 7.63
N SER A 100 4.62 -8.09 6.57
CA SER A 100 5.08 -8.63 5.28
C SER A 100 6.18 -7.77 4.66
N ASN A 101 7.09 -8.40 3.90
CA ASN A 101 8.13 -7.71 3.13
C ASN A 101 7.59 -7.12 1.81
N ALA A 102 6.26 -7.06 1.64
CA ALA A 102 5.61 -6.62 0.43
C ALA A 102 4.67 -5.43 0.69
N GLY A 103 4.41 -4.67 -0.36
CA GLY A 103 3.51 -3.51 -0.32
C GLY A 103 4.20 -2.21 0.08
N LEU A 104 3.39 -1.19 0.37
CA LEU A 104 3.82 0.19 0.69
C LEU A 104 3.41 0.61 2.11
N HIS A 105 2.91 -0.33 2.89
CA HIS A 105 2.43 -0.14 4.25
C HIS A 105 2.99 -1.23 5.16
N LEU A 106 3.13 -0.88 6.43
CA LEU A 106 3.49 -1.78 7.52
C LEU A 106 2.35 -1.75 8.54
N ILE A 107 2.05 -2.89 9.13
CA ILE A 107 1.12 -2.97 10.26
C ILE A 107 1.94 -2.89 11.55
N LEU A 108 1.71 -1.83 12.31
CA LEU A 108 2.17 -1.72 13.69
C LEU A 108 1.09 -2.35 14.56
N GLN A 109 1.42 -3.43 15.26
CA GLN A 109 0.51 -4.12 16.15
C GLN A 109 0.44 -3.37 17.48
N LEU A 110 -0.76 -3.24 18.03
CA LEU A 110 -0.99 -2.70 19.37
C LEU A 110 -1.40 -3.81 20.32
N PRO A 111 -1.22 -3.63 21.63
CA PRO A 111 -1.74 -4.57 22.64
C PRO A 111 -3.24 -4.85 22.43
N ALA A 112 -3.67 -6.05 22.77
CA ALA A 112 -5.07 -6.43 22.62
C ALA A 112 -5.97 -5.51 23.46
N GLY A 113 -7.10 -5.09 22.87
CA GLY A 113 -8.06 -4.20 23.54
C GLY A 113 -7.72 -2.71 23.45
N THR A 114 -6.58 -2.34 22.89
CA THR A 114 -6.25 -0.90 22.64
C THR A 114 -7.21 -0.31 21.61
N ASP A 115 -7.74 0.88 21.88
CA ASP A 115 -8.54 1.65 20.91
C ASP A 115 -7.63 2.30 19.86
N ASP A 116 -7.36 1.57 18.78
CA ASP A 116 -6.55 2.03 17.67
C ASP A 116 -7.20 3.19 16.90
N SER A 117 -8.53 3.34 17.00
CA SER A 117 -9.25 4.45 16.36
C SER A 117 -9.00 5.76 17.09
N ALA A 118 -8.98 5.75 18.43
CA ALA A 118 -8.63 6.91 19.24
C ALA A 118 -7.19 7.36 18.99
N ILE A 119 -6.23 6.41 18.95
CA ILE A 119 -4.83 6.69 18.64
C ILE A 119 -4.69 7.30 17.23
N ALA A 120 -5.35 6.69 16.24
CA ALA A 120 -5.31 7.22 14.88
C ALA A 120 -5.92 8.62 14.78
N GLN A 121 -6.99 8.93 15.51
CA GLN A 121 -7.58 10.26 15.56
C GLN A 121 -6.62 11.29 16.17
N GLN A 122 -5.97 10.97 17.29
CA GLN A 122 -4.97 11.85 17.94
C GLN A 122 -3.77 12.10 17.02
N ALA A 123 -3.25 11.06 16.37
CA ALA A 123 -2.15 11.16 15.43
C ALA A 123 -2.53 12.05 14.22
N ASN A 124 -3.70 11.83 13.64
CA ASN A 124 -4.19 12.61 12.50
C ASN A 124 -4.39 14.10 12.86
N ALA A 125 -4.84 14.41 14.08
CA ALA A 125 -4.96 15.78 14.58
C ALA A 125 -3.59 16.50 14.67
N GLN A 126 -2.49 15.72 14.80
CA GLN A 126 -1.13 16.23 14.77
C GLN A 126 -0.46 16.16 13.39
N GLY A 127 -1.22 15.87 12.33
CA GLY A 127 -0.71 15.78 10.96
C GLY A 127 -0.02 14.45 10.62
N LEU A 128 -0.10 13.43 11.48
CA LEU A 128 0.43 12.09 11.25
C LEU A 128 -0.67 11.21 10.64
N LEU A 129 -0.67 11.07 9.31
CA LEU A 129 -1.71 10.32 8.60
C LEU A 129 -1.55 8.81 8.80
N VAL A 130 -2.20 8.26 9.81
CA VAL A 130 -2.27 6.83 10.09
C VAL A 130 -3.72 6.33 10.04
N ARG A 131 -3.89 5.03 9.84
CA ARG A 131 -5.23 4.41 9.79
C ARG A 131 -5.33 3.29 10.82
N PRO A 132 -6.45 3.20 11.57
CA PRO A 132 -6.65 2.10 12.50
C PRO A 132 -6.86 0.79 11.75
N LEU A 133 -6.24 -0.28 12.22
CA LEU A 133 -6.35 -1.61 11.64
C LEU A 133 -7.76 -2.19 11.84
N SER A 134 -8.40 -1.90 12.99
CA SER A 134 -9.75 -2.35 13.33
C SER A 134 -10.80 -1.99 12.28
N ARG A 135 -10.59 -0.90 11.52
CA ARG A 135 -11.46 -0.46 10.42
C ARG A 135 -11.64 -1.51 9.30
N TYR A 136 -10.66 -2.39 9.12
CA TYR A 136 -10.66 -3.39 8.04
C TYR A 136 -11.30 -4.71 8.44
N TYR A 137 -11.73 -4.86 9.69
CA TYR A 137 -12.41 -6.04 10.18
C TYR A 137 -13.93 -5.89 10.08
N VAL A 138 -14.57 -6.90 9.50
CA VAL A 138 -16.04 -7.00 9.41
C VAL A 138 -16.60 -7.77 10.61
N LYS A 139 -15.81 -8.68 11.21
CA LYS A 139 -16.20 -9.49 12.36
C LYS A 139 -15.95 -8.77 13.68
N GLU A 140 -16.57 -9.25 14.78
CA GLU A 140 -16.43 -8.68 16.12
C GLU A 140 -15.00 -8.81 16.69
N GLU A 141 -14.32 -9.92 16.40
CA GLU A 141 -12.91 -10.10 16.80
C GLU A 141 -12.00 -9.22 15.93
N LYS A 142 -11.71 -8.05 16.44
CA LYS A 142 -10.81 -7.08 15.81
C LYS A 142 -9.44 -7.15 16.46
N ARG A 143 -8.41 -7.05 15.63
CA ARG A 143 -7.05 -6.80 16.13
C ARG A 143 -6.80 -5.30 16.17
N SER A 144 -6.17 -4.85 17.24
CA SER A 144 -5.75 -3.46 17.39
C SER A 144 -4.41 -3.24 16.70
N GLY A 145 -4.30 -2.16 15.94
CA GLY A 145 -3.06 -1.82 15.25
C GLY A 145 -3.19 -0.57 14.38
N LEU A 146 -2.09 -0.16 13.80
CA LEU A 146 -2.04 0.99 12.89
C LEU A 146 -1.45 0.59 11.55
N LEU A 147 -2.04 1.05 10.48
CA LEU A 147 -1.50 0.93 9.13
C LEU A 147 -0.63 2.15 8.85
N LEU A 148 0.68 1.94 8.75
CA LEU A 148 1.70 2.96 8.53
C LEU A 148 2.19 2.90 7.08
N GLY A 149 2.02 4.00 6.34
CA GLY A 149 2.58 4.15 5.00
C GLY A 149 4.00 4.71 5.04
N PHE A 150 4.95 4.08 4.34
CA PHE A 150 6.34 4.53 4.28
C PHE A 150 6.77 5.05 2.89
N ALA A 151 5.90 4.98 1.91
CA ALA A 151 6.27 5.33 0.53
C ALA A 151 6.38 6.84 0.26
N SER A 152 5.63 7.67 0.97
CA SER A 152 5.51 9.12 0.72
C SER A 152 6.26 10.00 1.71
N ILE A 153 6.84 9.42 2.77
CA ILE A 153 7.62 10.19 3.75
C ILE A 153 9.12 10.12 3.42
N GLU A 154 9.81 11.25 3.54
CA GLU A 154 11.26 11.27 3.38
C GLU A 154 11.97 10.69 4.61
N GLU A 155 13.11 10.02 4.41
CA GLU A 155 13.83 9.30 5.49
C GLU A 155 14.22 10.22 6.65
N HIS A 156 14.60 11.46 6.36
CA HIS A 156 15.00 12.44 7.38
C HIS A 156 13.83 12.95 8.25
N GLU A 157 12.60 12.88 7.74
CA GLU A 157 11.39 13.29 8.47
C GLU A 157 10.80 12.13 9.29
N MET A 158 11.12 10.89 8.89
CA MET A 158 10.49 9.68 9.43
C MET A 158 10.74 9.53 10.92
N ALA A 159 11.97 9.80 11.40
CA ALA A 159 12.32 9.66 12.81
C ALA A 159 11.50 10.61 13.71
N ALA A 160 11.42 11.88 13.35
CA ALA A 160 10.65 12.87 14.11
C ALA A 160 9.15 12.57 14.10
N ALA A 161 8.61 12.15 12.94
CA ALA A 161 7.20 11.77 12.80
C ALA A 161 6.89 10.52 13.65
N PHE A 162 7.77 9.52 13.62
CA PHE A 162 7.56 8.29 14.36
C PHE A 162 7.68 8.50 15.87
N THR A 163 8.61 9.34 16.35
CA THR A 163 8.72 9.66 17.78
C THR A 163 7.42 10.24 18.32
N ARG A 164 6.82 11.21 17.64
CA ARG A 164 5.50 11.75 18.03
C ARG A 164 4.40 10.68 18.05
N LEU A 165 4.40 9.76 17.07
CA LEU A 165 3.46 8.65 17.05
C LEU A 165 3.68 7.69 18.21
N ALA A 166 4.94 7.36 18.53
CA ALA A 166 5.30 6.48 19.64
C ALA A 166 4.85 7.06 20.99
N ASP A 167 4.98 8.38 21.19
CA ASP A 167 4.51 9.05 22.41
C ASP A 167 2.99 8.97 22.55
N ILE A 168 2.23 9.17 21.46
CA ILE A 168 0.78 8.99 21.46
C ILE A 168 0.41 7.53 21.81
N ILE A 169 1.12 6.55 21.24
CA ILE A 169 0.87 5.13 21.51
C ILE A 169 1.11 4.81 23.00
N ARG A 170 2.24 5.23 23.58
CA ARG A 170 2.56 4.98 25.00
C ARG A 170 1.47 5.51 25.91
N ILE A 171 1.04 6.76 25.72
CA ILE A 171 -0.02 7.40 26.54
C ILE A 171 -1.33 6.61 26.50
N ASN A 172 -1.61 5.90 25.43
CA ASN A 172 -2.88 5.17 25.24
C ASN A 172 -2.75 3.64 25.51
N THR A 173 -1.56 3.15 25.83
CA THR A 173 -1.31 1.71 26.10
C THR A 173 -0.78 1.44 27.52
N GLU A 174 -0.38 2.46 28.26
CA GLU A 174 -0.08 2.42 29.70
C GLU A 174 -1.38 2.55 30.52
#